data_26332cf72bc2af9ac94be38ba5555e01
#
_entry.id   26332cf72bc2af9ac94be38ba5555e01
#
_cell.length_a   1.000
_cell.length_b   1.000
_cell.length_c   1.000
_cell.angle_alpha   90.00
_cell.angle_beta   90.00
_cell.angle_gamma   90.00
#
_symmetry.space_group_name_H-M   'P 1'
#
loop_
_entity.id
_entity.type
_entity.pdbx_description
1 polymer ?
#
loop_
_entity_poly.entity_id
_entity_poly.type
_entity_poly.pdbx_seq_one_letter_code
_entity_poly.pdbx_strand_id
1 'polypeptide(L)'
;MRRALRGAAASLGLFVLGACGRGDGRTVLTVYSPHGKELLEYYEKGFEAAHPGVDVQWVDMGSQEVLDRLRAEKANPQADLWFGAPSEIFERAGSEGLLDAYTPTWAGAVPPEARDPQGRWFGTYMTPEVIAYNTDAVSAAEAPKDWDDVLDPKWKGKVLIRNPVESGTMRAIFGAILARSIARTGSTAQGWDWLRRLDGNTKEYVLNPALLYQKLGRQEGTITLYDMPDIAVLQARTKTPVGFVFPASGTPLLVDAIALVRGGKHPEIAKQFYEYVTTPDALREAAIRFIRIPARTDLPVDSLPDVVRRAKTELKAMPLDPKLLADSLDSWMQTWDSSIRNSQRGK
;
A
#
# COMPACT_ATOMS: atom_id res chain seq x y z
N MET A 1 57.90 24.10 64.87
CA MET A 1 58.20 23.31 63.69
C MET A 1 56.87 23.25 62.84
N ARG A 2 56.77 24.07 61.78
CA ARG A 2 55.62 24.16 60.92
C ARG A 2 56.00 23.56 59.56
N ARG A 3 55.35 22.45 59.14
CA ARG A 3 55.49 21.88 57.83
C ARG A 3 54.39 22.45 56.93
N ALA A 4 54.73 23.08 55.84
CA ALA A 4 53.88 23.56 54.78
C ALA A 4 53.56 22.41 53.83
N LEU A 5 52.25 22.18 53.58
CA LEU A 5 51.80 21.35 52.50
C LEU A 5 51.56 22.22 51.23
N ARG A 6 52.24 21.84 50.17
CA ARG A 6 52.00 22.37 48.82
C ARG A 6 50.92 21.60 48.17
N GLY A 7 49.76 22.23 47.84
CA GLY A 7 48.73 21.68 47.04
C GLY A 7 49.08 21.76 45.55
N ALA A 8 49.05 20.65 44.89
CA ALA A 8 49.08 20.56 43.41
C ALA A 8 47.66 20.65 42.84
N ALA A 9 47.40 21.72 42.11
CA ALA A 9 46.15 21.86 41.33
C ALA A 9 46.28 21.06 40.04
N ALA A 10 45.53 19.97 39.93
CA ALA A 10 45.38 19.22 38.69
C ALA A 10 44.28 19.85 37.83
N SER A 11 44.66 20.50 36.74
CA SER A 11 43.74 21.01 35.72
C SER A 11 43.18 19.86 34.91
N LEU A 12 41.90 19.54 35.12
CA LEU A 12 41.15 18.56 34.34
C LEU A 12 40.70 19.20 33.02
N GLY A 13 41.46 18.98 31.95
CA GLY A 13 41.06 19.39 30.59
C GLY A 13 39.86 18.60 30.11
N LEU A 14 38.71 19.27 29.99
CA LEU A 14 37.51 18.72 29.41
C LEU A 14 37.70 18.58 27.89
N PHE A 15 38.08 17.41 27.40
CA PHE A 15 38.03 17.09 25.98
C PHE A 15 36.55 16.88 25.60
N VAL A 16 35.93 17.92 25.06
CA VAL A 16 34.67 17.79 24.33
C VAL A 16 34.98 17.10 23.00
N LEU A 17 34.83 15.79 22.98
CA LEU A 17 34.76 15.02 21.73
C LEU A 17 33.46 15.44 21.01
N GLY A 18 33.59 16.41 20.12
CA GLY A 18 32.58 16.69 19.12
C GLY A 18 32.43 15.47 18.21
N ALA A 19 31.49 14.60 18.50
CA ALA A 19 31.00 13.62 17.56
C ALA A 19 30.19 14.34 16.47
N CYS A 20 30.90 15.08 15.59
CA CYS A 20 30.35 15.44 14.30
C CYS A 20 30.22 14.12 13.53
N GLY A 21 29.00 13.57 13.48
CA GLY A 21 28.64 12.61 12.45
C GLY A 21 28.99 13.25 11.10
N ARG A 22 30.05 12.78 10.45
CA ARG A 22 30.34 13.09 9.06
C ARG A 22 29.26 12.42 8.24
N GLY A 23 28.13 13.13 7.99
CA GLY A 23 27.35 12.87 6.81
C GLY A 23 28.27 13.01 5.60
N ASP A 24 28.10 12.19 4.61
CA ASP A 24 28.88 12.24 3.35
C ASP A 24 28.68 13.53 2.54
N GLY A 25 27.97 14.51 3.09
CA GLY A 25 27.66 15.81 2.47
C GLY A 25 26.52 15.79 1.49
N ARG A 26 25.83 14.61 1.31
CA ARG A 26 24.65 14.51 0.46
C ARG A 26 23.41 15.09 1.16
N THR A 27 22.49 15.60 0.35
CA THR A 27 21.18 16.03 0.84
C THR A 27 20.29 14.80 1.04
N VAL A 28 19.75 14.64 2.25
CA VAL A 28 18.86 13.51 2.57
C VAL A 28 17.44 13.81 2.12
N LEU A 29 16.93 13.02 1.19
CA LEU A 29 15.51 13.00 0.80
C LEU A 29 14.79 11.89 1.57
N THR A 30 13.88 12.25 2.48
CA THR A 30 13.13 11.26 3.27
C THR A 30 11.80 10.94 2.62
N VAL A 31 11.57 9.66 2.32
CA VAL A 31 10.36 9.17 1.67
C VAL A 31 9.66 8.14 2.57
N TYR A 32 8.39 8.40 2.89
CA TYR A 32 7.53 7.42 3.59
C TYR A 32 6.76 6.58 2.56
N SER A 33 6.75 5.25 2.73
CA SER A 33 6.14 4.37 1.73
C SER A 33 5.75 3.00 2.28
N PRO A 34 4.61 2.43 1.84
CA PRO A 34 4.24 1.04 2.08
C PRO A 34 4.63 0.08 0.94
N HIS A 35 5.36 0.54 -0.06
CA HIS A 35 5.60 -0.24 -1.29
C HIS A 35 6.57 -1.41 -1.15
N GLY A 36 7.21 -1.57 -0.01
CA GLY A 36 8.16 -2.64 0.24
C GLY A 36 9.55 -2.40 -0.38
N LYS A 37 10.52 -3.02 0.25
CA LYS A 37 11.95 -2.77 0.08
C LYS A 37 12.44 -2.86 -1.37
N GLU A 38 12.03 -3.88 -2.13
CA GLU A 38 12.60 -4.13 -3.45
C GLU A 38 12.29 -3.02 -4.47
N LEU A 39 11.03 -2.50 -4.47
CA LEU A 39 10.63 -1.39 -5.32
C LEU A 39 11.32 -0.09 -4.89
N LEU A 40 11.40 0.12 -3.59
CA LEU A 40 11.99 1.32 -3.01
C LEU A 40 13.50 1.41 -3.34
N GLU A 41 14.25 0.34 -3.11
CA GLU A 41 15.68 0.27 -3.45
C GLU A 41 15.95 0.42 -4.96
N TYR A 42 15.02 -0.05 -5.79
CA TYR A 42 15.15 0.13 -7.24
C TYR A 42 15.12 1.61 -7.61
N TYR A 43 14.16 2.38 -7.07
CA TYR A 43 14.04 3.80 -7.34
C TYR A 43 15.14 4.63 -6.67
N GLU A 44 15.52 4.30 -5.44
CA GLU A 44 16.63 4.91 -4.73
C GLU A 44 17.91 4.85 -5.57
N LYS A 45 18.35 3.64 -5.91
CA LYS A 45 19.59 3.43 -6.68
C LYS A 45 19.59 4.16 -8.01
N GLY A 46 18.47 4.14 -8.72
CA GLY A 46 18.35 4.82 -10.00
C GLY A 46 18.37 6.35 -9.86
N PHE A 47 17.68 6.89 -8.87
CA PHE A 47 17.65 8.33 -8.62
C PHE A 47 19.00 8.86 -8.14
N GLU A 48 19.64 8.18 -7.20
CA GLU A 48 20.97 8.56 -6.68
C GLU A 48 22.05 8.50 -7.75
N ALA A 49 21.98 7.53 -8.66
CA ALA A 49 22.90 7.46 -9.80
C ALA A 49 22.81 8.69 -10.71
N ALA A 50 21.61 9.25 -10.87
CA ALA A 50 21.37 10.48 -11.64
C ALA A 50 21.62 11.75 -10.80
N HIS A 51 21.58 11.67 -9.47
CA HIS A 51 21.70 12.76 -8.52
C HIS A 51 22.70 12.42 -7.41
N PRO A 52 24.02 12.38 -7.70
CA PRO A 52 25.04 11.93 -6.74
C PRO A 52 25.12 12.72 -5.43
N GLY A 53 24.56 13.94 -5.41
CA GLY A 53 24.47 14.78 -4.22
C GLY A 53 23.25 14.49 -3.33
N VAL A 54 22.45 13.45 -3.61
CA VAL A 54 21.26 13.09 -2.86
C VAL A 54 21.42 11.72 -2.24
N ASP A 55 20.89 11.56 -1.03
CA ASP A 55 20.76 10.32 -0.27
C ASP A 55 19.27 10.06 -0.03
N VAL A 56 18.70 9.08 -0.72
CA VAL A 56 17.27 8.74 -0.58
C VAL A 56 17.09 7.78 0.58
N GLN A 57 16.40 8.22 1.61
CA GLN A 57 16.12 7.42 2.80
C GLN A 57 14.64 7.03 2.86
N TRP A 58 14.40 5.72 2.87
CA TRP A 58 13.07 5.15 2.97
C TRP A 58 12.70 4.85 4.40
N VAL A 59 11.46 5.16 4.74
CA VAL A 59 10.81 4.58 5.91
C VAL A 59 9.64 3.74 5.42
N ASP A 60 9.87 2.42 5.41
CA ASP A 60 8.87 1.41 5.00
C ASP A 60 7.92 1.16 6.17
N MET A 61 6.63 1.47 5.98
CA MET A 61 5.59 1.31 7.00
C MET A 61 4.22 1.19 6.36
N GLY A 62 3.24 0.65 7.09
CA GLY A 62 1.88 0.49 6.59
C GLY A 62 1.20 1.82 6.23
N SER A 63 0.28 1.80 5.26
CA SER A 63 -0.38 3.00 4.74
C SER A 63 -1.03 3.87 5.82
N GLN A 64 -1.72 3.24 6.79
CA GLN A 64 -2.33 3.95 7.90
C GLN A 64 -1.28 4.51 8.87
N GLU A 65 -0.19 3.76 9.08
CA GLU A 65 0.92 4.19 9.94
C GLU A 65 1.60 5.45 9.38
N VAL A 66 1.75 5.54 8.04
CA VAL A 66 2.25 6.78 7.40
C VAL A 66 1.35 7.96 7.74
N LEU A 67 0.02 7.83 7.59
CA LEU A 67 -0.92 8.91 7.91
C LEU A 67 -0.82 9.34 9.38
N ASP A 68 -0.78 8.38 10.29
CA ASP A 68 -0.72 8.67 11.72
C ASP A 68 0.61 9.34 12.10
N ARG A 69 1.69 8.94 11.45
CA ARG A 69 2.99 9.55 11.63
C ARG A 69 3.06 10.97 11.09
N LEU A 70 2.52 11.24 9.90
CA LEU A 70 2.41 12.60 9.36
C LEU A 70 1.58 13.52 10.27
N ARG A 71 0.52 13.00 10.88
CA ARG A 71 -0.27 13.75 11.89
C ARG A 71 0.58 14.10 13.11
N ALA A 72 1.31 13.14 13.65
CA ALA A 72 2.18 13.34 14.80
C ALA A 72 3.33 14.32 14.50
N GLU A 73 3.84 14.31 13.29
CA GLU A 73 4.96 15.15 12.82
C GLU A 73 4.52 16.50 12.22
N LYS A 74 3.21 16.82 12.20
CA LYS A 74 2.66 18.01 11.53
C LYS A 74 3.37 19.33 11.87
N ALA A 75 3.81 19.49 13.11
CA ALA A 75 4.53 20.68 13.56
C ALA A 75 6.01 20.70 13.16
N ASN A 76 6.58 19.55 12.86
CA ASN A 76 7.98 19.37 12.44
C ASN A 76 8.10 18.17 11.52
N PRO A 77 7.71 18.29 10.24
CA PRO A 77 7.70 17.20 9.28
C PRO A 77 9.09 16.57 9.11
N GLN A 78 9.14 15.25 9.10
CA GLN A 78 10.39 14.51 8.89
C GLN A 78 10.46 13.94 7.47
N ALA A 79 9.34 13.70 6.82
CA ALA A 79 9.29 13.28 5.43
C ALA A 79 9.20 14.47 4.47
N ASP A 80 9.79 14.31 3.29
CA ASP A 80 9.66 15.24 2.16
C ASP A 80 8.56 14.77 1.20
N LEU A 81 8.38 13.45 1.10
CA LEU A 81 7.49 12.83 0.13
C LEU A 81 6.82 11.59 0.71
N TRP A 82 5.57 11.37 0.34
CA TRP A 82 4.84 10.14 0.58
C TRP A 82 4.58 9.43 -0.75
N PHE A 83 5.07 8.19 -0.89
CA PHE A 83 4.96 7.41 -2.11
C PHE A 83 4.29 6.06 -1.85
N GLY A 84 3.09 5.87 -2.43
CA GLY A 84 2.27 4.69 -2.23
C GLY A 84 1.25 4.85 -1.10
N ALA A 85 0.31 4.03 -1.08
CA ALA A 85 -0.91 3.92 -0.31
C ALA A 85 -2.16 4.29 -1.13
N PRO A 86 -3.32 3.74 -0.76
CA PRO A 86 -4.58 4.03 -1.43
C PRO A 86 -4.98 5.51 -1.37
N SER A 87 -5.55 5.99 -2.46
CA SER A 87 -5.91 7.40 -2.67
C SER A 87 -6.87 7.96 -1.62
N GLU A 88 -7.75 7.16 -1.03
CA GLU A 88 -8.65 7.60 0.04
C GLU A 88 -7.91 8.02 1.32
N ILE A 89 -6.72 7.45 1.56
CA ILE A 89 -5.87 7.86 2.69
C ILE A 89 -5.18 9.19 2.36
N PHE A 90 -4.75 9.38 1.11
CA PHE A 90 -4.22 10.66 0.64
C PHE A 90 -5.28 11.77 0.65
N GLU A 91 -6.53 11.45 0.29
CA GLU A 91 -7.65 12.41 0.36
C GLU A 91 -7.84 12.91 1.79
N ARG A 92 -7.79 11.99 2.76
CA ARG A 92 -7.84 12.33 4.18
C ARG A 92 -6.65 13.21 4.59
N ALA A 93 -5.43 12.81 4.25
CA ALA A 93 -4.23 13.60 4.55
C ALA A 93 -4.29 15.00 3.95
N GLY A 94 -4.80 15.11 2.72
CA GLY A 94 -5.03 16.40 2.06
C GLY A 94 -6.06 17.27 2.79
N SER A 95 -7.18 16.71 3.21
CA SER A 95 -8.22 17.42 3.97
C SER A 95 -7.72 17.91 5.34
N GLU A 96 -6.80 17.19 5.97
CA GLU A 96 -6.15 17.56 7.22
C GLU A 96 -4.99 18.55 7.06
N GLY A 97 -4.67 18.93 5.82
CA GLY A 97 -3.62 19.89 5.51
C GLY A 97 -2.20 19.34 5.76
N LEU A 98 -1.99 18.05 5.49
CA LEU A 98 -0.70 17.37 5.63
C LEU A 98 0.10 17.31 4.30
N LEU A 99 -0.54 17.64 3.18
CA LEU A 99 0.04 17.56 1.83
C LEU A 99 0.09 18.93 1.19
N ASP A 100 1.12 19.17 0.38
CA ASP A 100 1.24 20.34 -0.48
C ASP A 100 0.76 20.04 -1.90
N ALA A 101 0.17 21.04 -2.55
CA ALA A 101 -0.24 20.93 -3.94
C ALA A 101 0.98 20.99 -4.87
N TYR A 102 1.03 20.06 -5.82
CA TYR A 102 2.00 20.05 -6.91
C TYR A 102 1.37 19.47 -8.15
N THR A 103 1.49 20.14 -9.28
CA THR A 103 1.00 19.66 -10.57
C THR A 103 2.18 19.08 -11.35
N PRO A 104 2.32 17.74 -11.42
CA PRO A 104 3.43 17.15 -12.17
C PRO A 104 3.27 17.37 -13.68
N THR A 105 4.37 17.26 -14.42
CA THR A 105 4.40 17.48 -15.87
C THR A 105 3.46 16.56 -16.64
N TRP A 106 3.15 15.41 -16.08
CA TRP A 106 2.29 14.35 -16.63
C TRP A 106 0.86 14.36 -16.08
N ALA A 107 0.44 15.37 -15.32
CA ALA A 107 -0.87 15.42 -14.68
C ALA A 107 -2.06 15.15 -15.63
N GLY A 108 -1.93 15.57 -16.92
CA GLY A 108 -2.93 15.32 -17.95
C GLY A 108 -3.05 13.87 -18.40
N ALA A 109 -2.05 13.04 -18.10
CA ALA A 109 -2.04 11.62 -18.46
C ALA A 109 -2.69 10.71 -17.39
N VAL A 110 -3.12 11.26 -16.26
CA VAL A 110 -3.81 10.51 -15.20
C VAL A 110 -5.30 10.85 -15.24
N PRO A 111 -6.19 9.84 -15.24
CA PRO A 111 -7.62 10.09 -15.29
C PRO A 111 -8.13 10.83 -14.04
N PRO A 112 -9.24 11.57 -14.15
CA PRO A 112 -9.75 12.39 -13.03
C PRO A 112 -9.96 11.65 -11.72
N GLU A 113 -10.41 10.40 -11.79
CA GLU A 113 -10.63 9.52 -10.64
C GLU A 113 -9.35 9.06 -9.94
N ALA A 114 -8.20 9.24 -10.59
CA ALA A 114 -6.89 8.87 -10.05
C ALA A 114 -6.03 10.11 -9.69
N ARG A 115 -6.66 11.24 -9.38
CA ARG A 115 -5.96 12.46 -8.93
C ARG A 115 -6.86 13.35 -8.08
N ASP A 116 -6.24 14.08 -7.19
CA ASP A 116 -6.94 15.10 -6.42
C ASP A 116 -7.23 16.34 -7.29
N PRO A 117 -8.48 16.84 -7.31
CA PRO A 117 -8.84 18.06 -8.03
C PRO A 117 -8.04 19.31 -7.60
N GLN A 118 -7.51 19.32 -6.36
CA GLN A 118 -6.68 20.39 -5.82
C GLN A 118 -5.18 20.17 -6.05
N GLY A 119 -4.80 19.06 -6.70
CA GLY A 119 -3.42 18.73 -7.03
C GLY A 119 -2.55 18.32 -5.85
N ARG A 120 -3.15 17.86 -4.73
CA ARG A 120 -2.40 17.45 -3.53
C ARG A 120 -1.81 16.05 -3.65
N TRP A 121 -2.38 15.20 -4.51
CA TRP A 121 -1.87 13.87 -4.83
C TRP A 121 -2.24 13.45 -6.26
N PHE A 122 -1.43 12.53 -6.83
CA PHE A 122 -1.69 11.91 -8.12
C PHE A 122 -1.43 10.41 -8.03
N GLY A 123 -2.25 9.62 -8.74
CA GLY A 123 -2.10 8.18 -8.86
C GLY A 123 -0.84 7.79 -9.62
N THR A 124 -0.12 6.83 -9.11
CA THR A 124 1.06 6.23 -9.72
C THR A 124 0.78 4.85 -10.29
N TYR A 125 0.10 4.02 -9.52
CA TYR A 125 -0.27 2.65 -9.87
C TYR A 125 -1.73 2.39 -9.59
N MET A 126 -2.27 1.40 -10.30
CA MET A 126 -3.57 0.81 -10.03
C MET A 126 -3.36 -0.61 -9.50
N THR A 127 -4.01 -0.92 -8.39
CA THR A 127 -3.91 -2.22 -7.73
C THR A 127 -5.29 -2.86 -7.66
N PRO A 128 -5.61 -3.77 -8.60
CA PRO A 128 -6.86 -4.50 -8.57
C PRO A 128 -6.82 -5.61 -7.53
N GLU A 129 -7.91 -5.77 -6.81
CA GLU A 129 -8.11 -6.84 -5.86
C GLU A 129 -8.63 -8.10 -6.58
N VAL A 130 -8.17 -9.26 -6.15
CA VAL A 130 -8.48 -10.55 -6.79
C VAL A 130 -8.85 -11.62 -5.77
N ILE A 131 -9.46 -12.69 -6.26
CA ILE A 131 -9.56 -13.95 -5.53
C ILE A 131 -8.37 -14.80 -5.97
N ALA A 132 -7.46 -15.10 -5.05
CA ALA A 132 -6.32 -15.95 -5.31
C ALA A 132 -6.52 -17.33 -4.68
N TYR A 133 -5.92 -18.35 -5.30
CA TYR A 133 -6.06 -19.74 -4.88
C TYR A 133 -4.76 -20.52 -5.13
N ASN A 134 -4.57 -21.58 -4.35
CA ASN A 134 -3.49 -22.54 -4.57
C ASN A 134 -3.87 -23.49 -5.73
N THR A 135 -3.08 -23.54 -6.80
CA THR A 135 -3.38 -24.28 -8.04
C THR A 135 -3.19 -25.79 -7.91
N ASP A 136 -2.44 -26.26 -6.91
CA ASP A 136 -2.29 -27.69 -6.62
C ASP A 136 -3.49 -28.24 -5.81
N ALA A 137 -4.20 -27.35 -5.10
CA ALA A 137 -5.34 -27.73 -4.27
C ALA A 137 -6.69 -27.43 -4.90
N VAL A 138 -6.76 -26.46 -5.83
CA VAL A 138 -7.98 -25.99 -6.46
C VAL A 138 -7.72 -25.81 -7.96
N SER A 139 -8.45 -26.53 -8.78
CA SER A 139 -8.36 -26.37 -10.23
C SER A 139 -8.93 -25.02 -10.68
N ALA A 140 -8.50 -24.51 -11.82
CA ALA A 140 -9.02 -23.28 -12.40
C ALA A 140 -10.57 -23.35 -12.65
N ALA A 141 -11.12 -24.53 -12.90
CA ALA A 141 -12.55 -24.72 -13.08
C ALA A 141 -13.33 -24.58 -11.77
N GLU A 142 -12.77 -25.03 -10.65
CA GLU A 142 -13.38 -25.05 -9.33
C GLU A 142 -13.16 -23.75 -8.54
N ALA A 143 -12.15 -22.95 -8.94
CA ALA A 143 -11.83 -21.67 -8.30
C ALA A 143 -13.05 -20.74 -8.31
N PRO A 144 -13.25 -19.95 -7.23
CA PRO A 144 -14.30 -18.93 -7.20
C PRO A 144 -14.19 -17.99 -8.40
N LYS A 145 -15.31 -17.63 -9.02
CA LYS A 145 -15.37 -16.74 -10.19
C LYS A 145 -15.85 -15.34 -9.82
N ASP A 146 -16.48 -15.20 -8.67
CA ASP A 146 -16.96 -13.92 -8.15
C ASP A 146 -16.86 -13.88 -6.62
N TRP A 147 -17.02 -12.67 -6.07
CA TRP A 147 -16.95 -12.44 -4.62
C TRP A 147 -17.89 -13.33 -3.82
N ASP A 148 -19.09 -13.57 -4.32
CA ASP A 148 -20.09 -14.36 -3.60
C ASP A 148 -19.76 -15.87 -3.58
N ASP A 149 -18.94 -16.36 -4.52
CA ASP A 149 -18.53 -17.76 -4.57
C ASP A 149 -17.60 -18.17 -3.41
N VAL A 150 -16.88 -17.22 -2.80
CA VAL A 150 -16.03 -17.49 -1.63
C VAL A 150 -16.85 -17.80 -0.36
N LEU A 151 -18.16 -17.55 -0.42
CA LEU A 151 -19.11 -17.83 0.65
C LEU A 151 -19.66 -19.26 0.60
N ASP A 152 -19.35 -20.03 -0.46
CA ASP A 152 -19.77 -21.42 -0.56
C ASP A 152 -19.23 -22.23 0.64
N PRO A 153 -20.06 -23.04 1.33
CA PRO A 153 -19.63 -23.88 2.43
C PRO A 153 -18.47 -24.83 2.13
N LYS A 154 -18.23 -25.17 0.87
CA LYS A 154 -17.05 -25.97 0.46
C LYS A 154 -15.71 -25.32 0.84
N TRP A 155 -15.70 -24.00 1.07
CA TRP A 155 -14.53 -23.23 1.48
C TRP A 155 -14.38 -23.07 2.99
N LYS A 156 -15.27 -23.67 3.80
CA LYS A 156 -15.22 -23.58 5.26
C LYS A 156 -13.85 -24.04 5.78
N GLY A 157 -13.16 -23.15 6.52
CA GLY A 157 -11.83 -23.40 7.07
C GLY A 157 -10.70 -23.43 6.04
N LYS A 158 -10.93 -22.92 4.80
CA LYS A 158 -9.94 -22.89 3.71
C LYS A 158 -9.54 -21.50 3.29
N VAL A 159 -10.23 -20.46 3.76
CA VAL A 159 -9.93 -19.07 3.42
C VAL A 159 -8.90 -18.50 4.39
N LEU A 160 -7.84 -17.92 3.86
CA LEU A 160 -6.84 -17.13 4.61
C LEU A 160 -7.03 -15.67 4.26
N ILE A 161 -7.06 -14.78 5.22
CA ILE A 161 -7.26 -13.35 5.01
C ILE A 161 -6.26 -12.56 5.85
N ARG A 162 -5.71 -11.48 5.34
CA ARG A 162 -5.01 -10.50 6.15
C ARG A 162 -5.97 -9.81 7.11
N ASN A 163 -5.48 -9.37 8.26
CA ASN A 163 -6.29 -8.60 9.20
C ASN A 163 -6.80 -7.31 8.55
N PRO A 164 -8.12 -7.09 8.36
CA PRO A 164 -8.68 -5.93 7.69
C PRO A 164 -8.44 -4.61 8.42
N VAL A 165 -8.16 -4.64 9.72
CA VAL A 165 -7.84 -3.43 10.50
C VAL A 165 -6.48 -2.86 10.05
N GLU A 166 -5.55 -3.71 9.67
CA GLU A 166 -4.15 -3.35 9.38
C GLU A 166 -3.84 -3.34 7.87
N SER A 167 -4.56 -4.15 7.08
CA SER A 167 -4.29 -4.35 5.66
C SER A 167 -5.09 -3.39 4.77
N GLY A 168 -4.42 -2.53 4.02
CA GLY A 168 -5.04 -1.64 3.04
C GLY A 168 -5.87 -2.39 2.00
N THR A 169 -5.33 -3.47 1.43
CA THR A 169 -6.02 -4.42 0.53
C THR A 169 -7.33 -4.95 1.11
N MET A 170 -7.28 -5.47 2.34
CA MET A 170 -8.49 -6.02 2.96
C MET A 170 -9.50 -4.94 3.33
N ARG A 171 -9.04 -3.77 3.74
CA ARG A 171 -9.91 -2.59 3.97
C ARG A 171 -10.66 -2.23 2.69
N ALA A 172 -9.96 -2.20 1.56
CA ALA A 172 -10.56 -1.89 0.27
C ALA A 172 -11.62 -2.94 -0.13
N ILE A 173 -11.31 -4.23 0.01
CA ILE A 173 -12.27 -5.31 -0.31
C ILE A 173 -13.50 -5.22 0.60
N PHE A 174 -13.32 -5.11 1.90
CA PHE A 174 -14.43 -5.05 2.85
C PHE A 174 -15.27 -3.78 2.66
N GLY A 175 -14.60 -2.64 2.45
CA GLY A 175 -15.26 -1.38 2.12
C GLY A 175 -16.07 -1.46 0.83
N ALA A 176 -15.52 -2.09 -0.21
CA ALA A 176 -16.21 -2.29 -1.48
C ALA A 176 -17.46 -3.19 -1.34
N ILE A 177 -17.39 -4.25 -0.53
CA ILE A 177 -18.55 -5.11 -0.24
C ILE A 177 -19.66 -4.33 0.47
N LEU A 178 -19.30 -3.49 1.45
CA LEU A 178 -20.27 -2.65 2.16
C LEU A 178 -20.85 -1.54 1.25
N ALA A 179 -19.99 -0.87 0.46
CA ALA A 179 -20.41 0.14 -0.50
C ALA A 179 -21.32 -0.46 -1.58
N ARG A 180 -21.00 -1.65 -2.12
CA ARG A 180 -21.85 -2.41 -3.05
C ARG A 180 -23.23 -2.71 -2.44
N SER A 181 -23.28 -3.05 -1.15
CA SER A 181 -24.54 -3.26 -0.43
C SER A 181 -25.38 -1.97 -0.40
N ILE A 182 -24.76 -0.84 -0.06
CA ILE A 182 -25.44 0.47 -0.05
C ILE A 182 -25.96 0.82 -1.45
N ALA A 183 -25.14 0.67 -2.48
CA ALA A 183 -25.52 0.99 -3.85
C ALA A 183 -26.73 0.15 -4.35
N ARG A 184 -26.85 -1.10 -3.89
CA ARG A 184 -27.92 -2.01 -4.29
C ARG A 184 -29.18 -1.87 -3.45
N THR A 185 -29.08 -1.57 -2.17
CA THR A 185 -30.18 -1.68 -1.21
C THR A 185 -30.42 -0.44 -0.34
N GLY A 186 -29.58 0.57 -0.46
CA GLY A 186 -29.58 1.73 0.43
C GLY A 186 -29.02 1.45 1.84
N SER A 187 -28.49 0.24 2.10
CA SER A 187 -28.08 -0.18 3.44
C SER A 187 -26.82 -1.05 3.40
N THR A 188 -26.03 -1.06 4.49
CA THR A 188 -24.88 -1.95 4.67
C THR A 188 -25.28 -3.37 5.11
N ALA A 189 -26.55 -3.65 5.39
CA ALA A 189 -26.99 -4.90 6.03
C ALA A 189 -26.56 -6.17 5.27
N GLN A 190 -26.75 -6.20 3.94
CA GLN A 190 -26.31 -7.33 3.12
C GLN A 190 -24.79 -7.48 3.08
N GLY A 191 -24.05 -6.36 3.10
CA GLY A 191 -22.59 -6.38 3.20
C GLY A 191 -22.09 -6.98 4.52
N TRP A 192 -22.72 -6.62 5.63
CA TRP A 192 -22.42 -7.22 6.93
C TRP A 192 -22.75 -8.72 6.99
N ASP A 193 -23.83 -9.15 6.36
CA ASP A 193 -24.15 -10.57 6.25
C ASP A 193 -23.07 -11.32 5.43
N TRP A 194 -22.66 -10.73 4.31
CA TRP A 194 -21.58 -11.24 3.47
C TRP A 194 -20.28 -11.42 4.28
N LEU A 195 -19.89 -10.42 5.06
CA LEU A 195 -18.67 -10.46 5.88
C LEU A 195 -18.76 -11.50 7.01
N ARG A 196 -19.95 -11.71 7.62
CA ARG A 196 -20.16 -12.79 8.60
C ARG A 196 -20.00 -14.17 7.97
N ARG A 197 -20.55 -14.37 6.78
CA ARG A 197 -20.41 -15.64 6.06
C ARG A 197 -18.96 -15.89 5.66
N LEU A 198 -18.23 -14.86 5.23
CA LEU A 198 -16.80 -14.95 4.95
C LEU A 198 -16.01 -15.33 6.22
N ASP A 199 -16.31 -14.73 7.38
CA ASP A 199 -15.70 -15.08 8.67
C ASP A 199 -15.92 -16.56 8.99
N GLY A 200 -17.11 -17.10 8.69
CA GLY A 200 -17.44 -18.52 8.85
C GLY A 200 -16.58 -19.46 7.99
N ASN A 201 -16.14 -19.02 6.82
CA ASN A 201 -15.24 -19.75 5.93
C ASN A 201 -13.75 -19.49 6.22
N THR A 202 -13.44 -18.40 6.95
CA THR A 202 -12.07 -17.98 7.25
C THR A 202 -11.42 -18.91 8.26
N LYS A 203 -10.29 -19.50 7.89
CA LYS A 203 -9.45 -20.29 8.79
C LYS A 203 -8.65 -19.42 9.74
N GLU A 204 -8.06 -18.36 9.21
CA GLU A 204 -7.14 -17.51 9.95
C GLU A 204 -7.07 -16.08 9.38
N TYR A 205 -6.93 -15.11 10.27
CA TYR A 205 -6.54 -13.74 9.95
C TYR A 205 -5.04 -13.60 10.13
N VAL A 206 -4.32 -13.53 9.00
CA VAL A 206 -2.84 -13.63 8.97
C VAL A 206 -2.22 -12.25 9.19
N LEU A 207 -1.15 -12.19 9.99
CA LEU A 207 -0.55 -10.93 10.43
C LEU A 207 0.14 -10.13 9.30
N ASN A 208 0.85 -10.81 8.39
CA ASN A 208 1.62 -10.12 7.36
C ASN A 208 1.60 -10.86 6.01
N PRO A 209 1.94 -10.19 4.89
CA PRO A 209 1.93 -10.80 3.56
C PRO A 209 2.80 -12.04 3.43
N ALA A 210 4.03 -12.00 3.93
CA ALA A 210 4.97 -13.11 3.81
C ALA A 210 4.41 -14.40 4.42
N LEU A 211 3.78 -14.28 5.58
CA LEU A 211 3.13 -15.42 6.24
C LEU A 211 1.90 -15.89 5.45
N LEU A 212 1.12 -14.97 4.86
CA LEU A 212 -0.01 -15.33 3.99
C LEU A 212 0.47 -16.17 2.81
N TYR A 213 1.53 -15.75 2.12
CA TYR A 213 2.08 -16.44 0.95
C TYR A 213 2.62 -17.83 1.32
N GLN A 214 3.33 -17.94 2.45
CA GLN A 214 3.81 -19.24 2.94
C GLN A 214 2.66 -20.20 3.23
N LYS A 215 1.64 -19.74 3.95
CA LYS A 215 0.48 -20.56 4.31
C LYS A 215 -0.34 -20.98 3.09
N LEU A 216 -0.56 -20.05 2.15
CA LEU A 216 -1.25 -20.36 0.89
C LEU A 216 -0.46 -21.38 0.07
N GLY A 217 0.87 -21.19 -0.07
CA GLY A 217 1.75 -22.12 -0.77
C GLY A 217 1.80 -23.53 -0.15
N ARG A 218 1.70 -23.62 1.19
CA ARG A 218 1.66 -24.90 1.94
C ARG A 218 0.27 -25.51 2.06
N GLN A 219 -0.75 -24.92 1.43
CA GLN A 219 -2.13 -25.37 1.49
C GLN A 219 -2.72 -25.38 2.93
N GLU A 220 -2.18 -24.54 3.82
CA GLU A 220 -2.77 -24.34 5.14
C GLU A 220 -4.15 -23.66 5.07
N GLY A 221 -4.41 -22.95 3.99
CA GLY A 221 -5.68 -22.57 3.41
C GLY A 221 -5.48 -22.52 1.91
N THR A 222 -6.54 -22.59 1.14
CA THR A 222 -6.44 -22.74 -0.33
C THR A 222 -6.97 -21.56 -1.12
N ILE A 223 -7.65 -20.63 -0.45
CA ILE A 223 -8.23 -19.39 -1.02
C ILE A 223 -7.77 -18.21 -0.20
N THR A 224 -7.51 -17.10 -0.86
CA THR A 224 -7.36 -15.78 -0.24
C THR A 224 -7.98 -14.68 -1.10
N LEU A 225 -8.32 -13.56 -0.49
CA LEU A 225 -8.66 -12.32 -1.15
C LEU A 225 -7.46 -11.40 -1.00
N TYR A 226 -6.89 -10.93 -2.13
CA TYR A 226 -5.67 -10.14 -2.06
C TYR A 226 -5.46 -9.29 -3.33
N ASP A 227 -4.37 -8.53 -3.39
CA ASP A 227 -4.03 -7.76 -4.58
C ASP A 227 -3.39 -8.61 -5.69
N MET A 228 -3.70 -8.27 -6.91
CA MET A 228 -3.19 -9.01 -8.08
C MET A 228 -1.67 -8.91 -8.26
N PRO A 229 -1.03 -7.72 -8.12
CA PRO A 229 0.41 -7.60 -8.33
C PRO A 229 1.22 -8.56 -7.46
N ASP A 230 0.91 -8.63 -6.17
CA ASP A 230 1.66 -9.47 -5.24
C ASP A 230 1.47 -10.97 -5.54
N ILE A 231 0.26 -11.40 -5.87
CA ILE A 231 -0.01 -12.80 -6.28
C ILE A 231 0.72 -13.14 -7.57
N ALA A 232 0.74 -12.24 -8.54
CA ALA A 232 1.44 -12.45 -9.81
C ALA A 232 2.97 -12.47 -9.63
N VAL A 233 3.53 -11.62 -8.76
CA VAL A 233 4.95 -11.65 -8.39
C VAL A 233 5.29 -12.97 -7.69
N LEU A 234 4.46 -13.41 -6.74
CA LEU A 234 4.64 -14.69 -6.04
C LEU A 234 4.71 -15.86 -7.04
N GLN A 235 3.76 -15.92 -7.97
CA GLN A 235 3.75 -16.94 -9.04
C GLN A 235 5.00 -16.86 -9.91
N ALA A 236 5.36 -15.68 -10.39
CA ALA A 236 6.44 -15.50 -11.36
C ALA A 236 7.83 -15.77 -10.75
N ARG A 237 8.11 -15.27 -9.55
CA ARG A 237 9.45 -15.28 -8.95
C ARG A 237 9.73 -16.49 -8.08
N THR A 238 8.78 -16.94 -7.27
CA THR A 238 8.99 -18.03 -6.32
C THR A 238 8.46 -19.37 -6.80
N LYS A 239 7.78 -19.39 -7.97
CA LYS A 239 7.13 -20.59 -8.52
C LYS A 239 6.11 -21.20 -7.54
N THR A 240 5.62 -20.43 -6.61
CA THR A 240 4.54 -20.88 -5.72
C THR A 240 3.31 -21.21 -6.58
N PRO A 241 2.64 -22.34 -6.32
CA PRO A 241 1.50 -22.78 -7.12
C PRO A 241 0.24 -21.96 -6.77
N VAL A 242 0.21 -20.72 -7.23
CA VAL A 242 -0.92 -19.81 -7.03
C VAL A 242 -1.48 -19.32 -8.35
N GLY A 243 -2.80 -19.16 -8.41
CA GLY A 243 -3.51 -18.50 -9.49
C GLY A 243 -4.44 -17.45 -8.94
N PHE A 244 -5.02 -16.63 -9.81
CA PHE A 244 -6.01 -15.64 -9.40
C PHE A 244 -7.10 -15.48 -10.46
N VAL A 245 -8.22 -14.91 -10.01
CA VAL A 245 -9.39 -14.59 -10.82
C VAL A 245 -9.77 -13.14 -10.58
N PHE A 246 -10.03 -12.38 -11.64
CA PHE A 246 -10.75 -11.12 -11.54
C PHE A 246 -12.23 -11.42 -11.33
N PRO A 247 -12.86 -10.94 -10.23
CA PRO A 247 -14.26 -11.22 -9.96
C PRO A 247 -15.19 -10.69 -11.06
N ALA A 248 -16.12 -11.52 -11.51
CA ALA A 248 -16.98 -11.23 -12.66
C ALA A 248 -17.90 -10.01 -12.45
N SER A 249 -18.31 -9.75 -11.20
CA SER A 249 -19.11 -8.57 -10.84
C SER A 249 -18.31 -7.27 -10.78
N GLY A 250 -17.00 -7.35 -10.95
CA GLY A 250 -16.05 -6.24 -10.84
C GLY A 250 -15.23 -6.29 -9.57
N THR A 251 -14.12 -5.56 -9.56
CA THR A 251 -13.17 -5.52 -8.44
C THR A 251 -12.93 -4.10 -7.95
N PRO A 252 -12.72 -3.92 -6.64
CA PRO A 252 -12.14 -2.68 -6.15
C PRO A 252 -10.79 -2.44 -6.83
N LEU A 253 -10.61 -1.23 -7.31
CA LEU A 253 -9.38 -0.80 -7.93
C LEU A 253 -8.76 0.27 -7.04
N LEU A 254 -7.75 -0.11 -6.28
CA LEU A 254 -7.00 0.86 -5.51
C LEU A 254 -6.13 1.70 -6.44
N VAL A 255 -6.10 2.99 -6.19
CA VAL A 255 -5.16 3.91 -6.82
C VAL A 255 -4.10 4.24 -5.80
N ASP A 256 -2.91 3.69 -5.96
CA ASP A 256 -1.75 4.08 -5.15
C ASP A 256 -1.28 5.46 -5.60
N ALA A 257 -1.10 6.36 -4.66
CA ALA A 257 -0.79 7.75 -4.96
C ALA A 257 0.61 8.17 -4.48
N ILE A 258 1.00 9.36 -4.92
CA ILE A 258 2.21 10.06 -4.50
C ILE A 258 1.87 11.51 -4.16
N ALA A 259 2.51 12.08 -3.14
CA ALA A 259 2.30 13.46 -2.71
C ALA A 259 3.54 14.07 -2.05
N LEU A 260 3.66 15.39 -2.13
CA LEU A 260 4.61 16.15 -1.33
C LEU A 260 4.05 16.32 0.09
N VAL A 261 4.88 16.08 1.08
CA VAL A 261 4.53 16.33 2.49
C VAL A 261 4.64 17.80 2.78
N ARG A 262 3.59 18.40 3.37
CA ARG A 262 3.59 19.82 3.72
C ARG A 262 4.68 20.13 4.75
N GLY A 263 5.52 21.12 4.41
CA GLY A 263 6.63 21.54 5.25
C GLY A 263 7.84 20.61 5.21
N GLY A 264 7.91 19.70 4.23
CA GLY A 264 9.11 18.89 3.94
C GLY A 264 10.34 19.77 3.73
N LYS A 265 11.51 19.28 4.12
CA LYS A 265 12.75 20.07 4.17
C LYS A 265 13.35 20.31 2.79
N HIS A 266 13.12 19.42 1.85
CA HIS A 266 13.75 19.42 0.52
C HIS A 266 12.74 19.36 -0.63
N PRO A 267 11.79 20.35 -0.75
CA PRO A 267 10.68 20.29 -1.69
C PRO A 267 11.13 20.19 -3.16
N GLU A 268 12.23 20.83 -3.54
CA GLU A 268 12.69 20.79 -4.94
C GLU A 268 13.26 19.41 -5.33
N ILE A 269 14.00 18.77 -4.42
CA ILE A 269 14.50 17.41 -4.63
C ILE A 269 13.32 16.41 -4.60
N ALA A 270 12.35 16.62 -3.70
CA ALA A 270 11.14 15.81 -3.64
C ALA A 270 10.34 15.88 -4.95
N LYS A 271 10.21 17.06 -5.59
CA LYS A 271 9.58 17.20 -6.91
C LYS A 271 10.37 16.45 -8.00
N GLN A 272 11.71 16.53 -7.98
CA GLN A 272 12.53 15.78 -8.94
C GLN A 272 12.34 14.27 -8.77
N PHE A 273 12.30 13.78 -7.54
CA PHE A 273 12.03 12.37 -7.28
C PHE A 273 10.60 11.98 -7.67
N TYR A 274 9.62 12.82 -7.40
CA TYR A 274 8.23 12.66 -7.81
C TYR A 274 8.10 12.45 -9.32
N GLU A 275 8.73 13.33 -10.10
CA GLU A 275 8.77 13.22 -11.57
C GLU A 275 9.52 11.96 -12.02
N TYR A 276 10.65 11.64 -11.39
CA TYR A 276 11.49 10.51 -11.75
C TYR A 276 10.76 9.16 -11.62
N VAL A 277 10.13 8.87 -10.48
CA VAL A 277 9.44 7.59 -10.25
C VAL A 277 8.20 7.41 -11.13
N THR A 278 7.73 8.45 -11.77
CA THR A 278 6.55 8.47 -12.62
C THR A 278 6.86 8.72 -14.09
N THR A 279 8.13 8.73 -14.49
CA THR A 279 8.50 8.74 -15.92
C THR A 279 7.95 7.50 -16.63
N PRO A 280 7.66 7.55 -17.94
CA PRO A 280 7.20 6.37 -18.70
C PRO A 280 8.12 5.16 -18.54
N ASP A 281 9.45 5.39 -18.57
CA ASP A 281 10.44 4.31 -18.40
C ASP A 281 10.41 3.72 -16.97
N ALA A 282 10.34 4.56 -15.95
CA ALA A 282 10.27 4.11 -14.55
C ALA A 282 8.99 3.28 -14.30
N LEU A 283 7.85 3.72 -14.82
CA LEU A 283 6.58 3.01 -14.71
C LEU A 283 6.58 1.69 -15.50
N ARG A 284 7.18 1.68 -16.70
CA ARG A 284 7.36 0.45 -17.49
C ARG A 284 8.24 -0.56 -16.76
N GLU A 285 9.36 -0.13 -16.20
CA GLU A 285 10.23 -1.01 -15.41
C GLU A 285 9.53 -1.52 -14.14
N ALA A 286 8.74 -0.68 -13.47
CA ALA A 286 7.91 -1.12 -12.36
C ALA A 286 6.87 -2.17 -12.79
N ALA A 287 6.28 -2.02 -13.97
CA ALA A 287 5.36 -3.01 -14.52
C ALA A 287 6.09 -4.34 -14.82
N ILE A 288 7.30 -4.28 -15.38
CA ILE A 288 8.08 -5.48 -15.73
C ILE A 288 8.60 -6.20 -14.48
N ARG A 289 9.18 -5.45 -13.55
CA ARG A 289 9.86 -6.03 -12.38
C ARG A 289 8.95 -6.35 -11.22
N PHE A 290 7.91 -5.53 -11.01
CA PHE A 290 7.06 -5.59 -9.82
C PHE A 290 5.57 -5.73 -10.15
N ILE A 291 5.25 -5.94 -11.44
CA ILE A 291 3.87 -6.12 -11.94
C ILE A 291 2.96 -4.96 -11.52
N ARG A 292 3.51 -3.76 -11.40
CA ARG A 292 2.71 -2.57 -11.09
C ARG A 292 1.96 -2.12 -12.34
N ILE A 293 0.68 -1.83 -12.21
CA ILE A 293 -0.16 -1.33 -13.30
C ILE A 293 -0.07 0.19 -13.30
N PRO A 294 0.54 0.85 -14.28
CA PRO A 294 0.63 2.30 -14.30
C PRO A 294 -0.76 2.97 -14.32
N ALA A 295 -0.97 3.98 -13.47
CA ALA A 295 -2.17 4.81 -13.50
C ALA A 295 -2.20 5.74 -14.72
N ARG A 296 -1.04 6.09 -15.28
CA ARG A 296 -0.94 6.88 -16.50
C ARG A 296 -1.52 6.14 -17.70
N THR A 297 -2.23 6.88 -18.55
CA THR A 297 -2.92 6.36 -19.76
C THR A 297 -2.11 6.53 -21.04
N ASP A 298 -1.03 7.30 -21.01
CA ASP A 298 -0.19 7.61 -22.16
C ASP A 298 0.97 6.62 -22.39
N LEU A 299 1.10 5.56 -21.56
CA LEU A 299 2.05 4.49 -21.83
C LEU A 299 1.51 3.53 -22.89
N PRO A 300 2.33 3.17 -23.91
CA PRO A 300 1.95 2.17 -24.89
C PRO A 300 1.65 0.82 -24.20
N VAL A 301 0.44 0.32 -24.36
CA VAL A 301 -0.01 -0.94 -23.71
C VAL A 301 0.86 -2.13 -24.13
N ASP A 302 1.30 -2.15 -25.39
CA ASP A 302 2.16 -3.21 -25.94
C ASP A 302 3.55 -3.27 -25.29
N SER A 303 3.98 -2.19 -24.63
CA SER A 303 5.25 -2.16 -23.88
C SER A 303 5.17 -2.81 -22.50
N LEU A 304 3.97 -3.19 -22.06
CA LEU A 304 3.72 -3.72 -20.72
C LEU A 304 3.69 -5.27 -20.74
N PRO A 305 4.04 -5.93 -19.61
CA PRO A 305 3.94 -7.39 -19.49
C PRO A 305 2.52 -7.91 -19.74
N ASP A 306 2.38 -9.14 -20.23
CA ASP A 306 1.09 -9.76 -20.56
C ASP A 306 0.08 -9.70 -19.40
N VAL A 307 0.54 -9.98 -18.18
CA VAL A 307 -0.34 -9.95 -17.00
C VAL A 307 -0.87 -8.54 -16.72
N VAL A 308 -0.06 -7.51 -16.96
CA VAL A 308 -0.46 -6.10 -16.79
C VAL A 308 -1.39 -5.66 -17.94
N ARG A 309 -1.11 -6.10 -19.18
CA ARG A 309 -1.99 -5.86 -20.34
C ARG A 309 -3.37 -6.48 -20.12
N ARG A 310 -3.40 -7.74 -19.70
CA ARG A 310 -4.65 -8.44 -19.37
C ARG A 310 -5.43 -7.71 -18.27
N ALA A 311 -4.75 -7.28 -17.21
CA ALA A 311 -5.40 -6.48 -16.18
C ALA A 311 -6.05 -5.21 -16.74
N LYS A 312 -5.36 -4.49 -17.63
CA LYS A 312 -5.92 -3.27 -18.27
C LYS A 312 -7.10 -3.54 -19.21
N THR A 313 -7.21 -4.74 -19.77
CA THR A 313 -8.24 -5.09 -20.77
C THR A 313 -9.39 -5.94 -20.24
N GLU A 314 -9.12 -6.83 -19.28
CA GLU A 314 -10.12 -7.77 -18.73
C GLU A 314 -10.75 -7.27 -17.43
N LEU A 315 -10.07 -6.34 -16.74
CA LEU A 315 -10.51 -5.83 -15.45
C LEU A 315 -11.80 -5.02 -15.60
N LYS A 316 -12.79 -5.36 -14.79
CA LYS A 316 -13.99 -4.56 -14.58
C LYS A 316 -13.87 -3.86 -13.23
N ALA A 317 -13.66 -2.55 -13.24
CA ALA A 317 -13.64 -1.79 -12.01
C ALA A 317 -15.03 -1.78 -11.34
N MET A 318 -15.06 -1.99 -10.02
CA MET A 318 -16.26 -1.77 -9.22
C MET A 318 -16.42 -0.26 -8.99
N PRO A 319 -17.58 0.33 -9.34
CA PRO A 319 -17.81 1.74 -9.06
C PRO A 319 -17.90 1.94 -7.55
N LEU A 320 -16.98 2.71 -6.98
CA LEU A 320 -16.94 3.03 -5.56
C LEU A 320 -16.99 4.55 -5.40
N ASP A 321 -17.68 5.01 -4.37
CA ASP A 321 -17.65 6.42 -3.96
C ASP A 321 -16.46 6.64 -3.01
N PRO A 322 -15.43 7.38 -3.43
CA PRO A 322 -14.24 7.60 -2.60
C PRO A 322 -14.57 8.35 -1.31
N LYS A 323 -15.55 9.27 -1.35
CA LYS A 323 -15.97 10.03 -0.16
C LYS A 323 -16.66 9.12 0.85
N LEU A 324 -17.57 8.26 0.40
CA LEU A 324 -18.20 7.27 1.27
C LEU A 324 -17.17 6.40 1.97
N LEU A 325 -16.16 5.92 1.23
CA LEU A 325 -15.08 5.11 1.79
C LEU A 325 -14.24 5.91 2.80
N ALA A 326 -13.81 7.11 2.44
CA ALA A 326 -13.03 7.96 3.33
C ALA A 326 -13.76 8.26 4.65
N ASP A 327 -15.07 8.53 4.60
CA ASP A 327 -15.88 8.87 5.75
C ASP A 327 -16.24 7.65 6.64
N SER A 328 -16.29 6.44 6.05
CA SER A 328 -16.94 5.29 6.72
C SER A 328 -15.97 4.15 7.06
N LEU A 329 -14.86 4.02 6.36
CA LEU A 329 -14.04 2.81 6.38
C LEU A 329 -13.49 2.47 7.76
N ASP A 330 -13.05 3.47 8.54
CA ASP A 330 -12.53 3.24 9.88
C ASP A 330 -13.61 2.70 10.82
N SER A 331 -14.79 3.31 10.81
CA SER A 331 -15.91 2.86 11.64
C SER A 331 -16.39 1.46 11.24
N TRP A 332 -16.36 1.17 9.92
CA TRP A 332 -16.69 -0.16 9.43
C TRP A 332 -15.68 -1.21 9.88
N MET A 333 -14.38 -0.91 9.83
CA MET A 333 -13.36 -1.86 10.30
C MET A 333 -13.44 -2.09 11.80
N GLN A 334 -13.71 -1.07 12.60
CA GLN A 334 -13.95 -1.20 14.05
C GLN A 334 -15.19 -2.06 14.34
N THR A 335 -16.27 -1.83 13.60
CA THR A 335 -17.51 -2.64 13.72
C THR A 335 -17.25 -4.09 13.36
N TRP A 336 -16.52 -4.35 12.29
CA TRP A 336 -16.16 -5.69 11.88
C TRP A 336 -15.31 -6.39 12.96
N ASP A 337 -14.28 -5.73 13.47
CA ASP A 337 -13.36 -6.30 14.47
C ASP A 337 -14.09 -6.65 15.78
N SER A 338 -14.95 -5.76 16.26
CA SER A 338 -15.66 -5.92 17.52
C SER A 338 -16.86 -6.88 17.45
N SER A 339 -17.53 -6.99 16.28
CA SER A 339 -18.84 -7.64 16.18
C SER A 339 -18.89 -8.85 15.25
N ILE A 340 -17.93 -8.99 14.32
CA ILE A 340 -17.94 -10.06 13.33
C ILE A 340 -16.75 -11.00 13.47
N ARG A 341 -15.55 -10.42 13.64
CA ARG A 341 -14.32 -11.22 13.74
C ARG A 341 -14.48 -12.37 14.73
N ASN A 342 -14.25 -13.58 14.24
CA ASN A 342 -14.39 -14.82 14.99
C ASN A 342 -15.81 -15.12 15.53
N SER A 343 -16.83 -14.36 15.11
CA SER A 343 -18.20 -14.54 15.61
C SER A 343 -18.81 -15.89 15.21
N GLN A 344 -18.34 -16.48 14.12
CA GLN A 344 -18.80 -17.77 13.59
C GLN A 344 -17.85 -18.95 13.92
N ARG A 345 -16.74 -18.68 14.62
CA ARG A 345 -15.79 -19.73 15.02
C ARG A 345 -16.30 -20.43 16.29
N GLY A 346 -16.60 -21.70 16.17
CA GLY A 346 -17.08 -22.52 17.29
C GLY A 346 -18.58 -22.76 17.37
N LYS A 347 -19.35 -22.33 16.33
CA LYS A 347 -20.74 -22.71 16.16
C LYS A 347 -20.89 -23.89 15.20
#